data_7e5c9c989fdc412e9af010708d9a5ddc
#
_entry.id   7e5c9c989fdc412e9af010708d9a5ddc
#
_cell.length_a   1.000
_cell.length_b   1.000
_cell.length_c   1.000
_cell.angle_alpha   90.00
_cell.angle_beta   90.00
_cell.angle_gamma   90.00
#
_symmetry.space_group_name_H-M   'P 1'
#
loop_
_entity.id
_entity.type
_entity.pdbx_description
1 polymer ?
#
loop_
_entity_poly.entity_id
_entity_poly.type
_entity_poly.pdbx_seq_one_letter_code
_entity_poly.pdbx_strand_id
1 'polypeptide(L)'
;SRSGLANPRQPASFLFLGLSGSGKTELAKKVAGFLFNDEDMMIRVDCSELSEKYAVSKLLGTTAGYVGYDEGGFLTNQLQYKPYSVLLFDEVEKAHPDVLTVMLQMLDDGRITSGQGKTIDCSNCIVIMTSNLGAEFINSQQGSKIQESTKNLVMGAVRQHFRPEFLNRISSIVIFNKLSRKAIH
;
A
#
# COMPACT_ATOMS: atom_id res chain seq x y z
N SER A 1 15.11 -6.78 -9.34
CA SER A 1 15.55 -5.67 -8.55
C SER A 1 16.32 -4.67 -9.40
N ARG A 2 16.52 -3.56 -8.85
CA ARG A 2 17.30 -2.51 -9.46
C ARG A 2 18.77 -2.93 -9.48
N SER A 3 19.62 -2.11 -10.05
CA SER A 3 21.06 -2.36 -10.09
C SER A 3 21.62 -2.67 -8.70
N GLY A 4 22.90 -3.03 -8.62
CA GLY A 4 23.57 -3.30 -7.36
C GLY A 4 23.52 -2.15 -6.35
N LEU A 5 22.99 -0.99 -6.76
CA LEU A 5 22.78 0.15 -5.88
C LEU A 5 21.45 0.07 -5.10
N ALA A 6 20.60 -0.91 -5.41
CA ALA A 6 19.34 -1.06 -4.70
C ALA A 6 19.59 -1.39 -3.24
N ASN A 7 18.87 -0.72 -2.34
CA ASN A 7 18.91 -1.01 -0.93
C ASN A 7 18.23 -2.36 -0.68
N PRO A 8 18.95 -3.39 -0.20
CA PRO A 8 18.35 -4.71 0.00
C PRO A 8 17.28 -4.75 1.08
N ARG A 9 17.14 -3.69 1.88
CA ARG A 9 16.12 -3.59 2.91
C ARG A 9 14.81 -2.99 2.42
N GLN A 10 14.78 -2.47 1.19
CA GLN A 10 13.55 -1.90 0.64
C GLN A 10 12.57 -3.00 0.25
N PRO A 11 11.35 -2.98 0.79
CA PRO A 11 10.35 -3.97 0.38
C PRO A 11 9.90 -3.69 -1.06
N ALA A 12 9.51 -4.74 -1.77
CA ALA A 12 8.87 -4.58 -3.05
C ALA A 12 7.51 -3.92 -2.84
N SER A 13 7.13 -3.01 -3.74
CA SER A 13 5.89 -2.25 -3.60
C SER A 13 5.19 -2.10 -4.94
N PHE A 14 3.86 -2.14 -4.90
CA PHE A 14 3.02 -2.10 -6.08
C PHE A 14 1.85 -1.15 -5.83
N LEU A 15 1.56 -0.32 -6.82
CA LEU A 15 0.33 0.48 -6.80
C LEU A 15 -0.61 -0.07 -7.87
N PHE A 16 -1.79 -0.52 -7.45
CA PHE A 16 -2.79 -1.09 -8.34
C PHE A 16 -3.92 -0.09 -8.54
N LEU A 17 -4.19 0.22 -9.80
CA LEU A 17 -5.21 1.16 -10.22
C LEU A 17 -6.31 0.42 -10.98
N GLY A 18 -7.56 0.81 -10.76
CA GLY A 18 -8.68 0.20 -11.44
C GLY A 18 -9.18 -1.10 -10.85
N LEU A 19 -8.57 -1.56 -9.78
CA LEU A 19 -8.99 -2.77 -9.08
C LEU A 19 -9.94 -2.37 -7.94
N SER A 20 -11.11 -2.98 -7.86
CA SER A 20 -12.14 -2.59 -6.89
C SER A 20 -12.78 -3.81 -6.25
N GLY A 21 -13.52 -3.56 -5.16
CA GLY A 21 -14.29 -4.58 -4.47
C GLY A 21 -13.43 -5.66 -3.84
N SER A 22 -13.97 -6.87 -3.82
CA SER A 22 -13.31 -8.02 -3.20
C SER A 22 -12.05 -8.46 -3.94
N GLY A 23 -11.88 -8.04 -5.19
CA GLY A 23 -10.69 -8.42 -5.98
C GLY A 23 -9.39 -7.97 -5.36
N LYS A 24 -9.40 -6.84 -4.64
CA LYS A 24 -8.22 -6.30 -3.95
C LYS A 24 -7.73 -7.26 -2.87
N THR A 25 -8.62 -7.66 -2.00
CA THR A 25 -8.29 -8.58 -0.91
C THR A 25 -7.93 -9.96 -1.44
N GLU A 26 -8.66 -10.45 -2.43
CA GLU A 26 -8.38 -11.76 -3.02
C GLU A 26 -7.00 -11.80 -3.67
N LEU A 27 -6.61 -10.73 -4.36
CA LEU A 27 -5.28 -10.65 -4.95
C LEU A 27 -4.20 -10.69 -3.88
N ALA A 28 -4.36 -9.91 -2.81
CA ALA A 28 -3.40 -9.89 -1.72
C ALA A 28 -3.27 -11.26 -1.05
N LYS A 29 -4.39 -11.96 -0.83
CA LYS A 29 -4.38 -13.31 -0.27
C LYS A 29 -3.64 -14.29 -1.16
N LYS A 30 -3.86 -14.22 -2.48
CA LYS A 30 -3.18 -15.11 -3.42
C LYS A 30 -1.67 -14.85 -3.42
N VAL A 31 -1.26 -13.59 -3.35
CA VAL A 31 0.15 -13.26 -3.25
C VAL A 31 0.75 -13.81 -1.96
N ALA A 32 0.05 -13.65 -0.83
CA ALA A 32 0.51 -14.19 0.45
C ALA A 32 0.62 -15.72 0.40
N GLY A 33 -0.37 -16.38 -0.17
CA GLY A 33 -0.34 -17.84 -0.32
C GLY A 33 0.82 -18.31 -1.19
N PHE A 34 1.08 -17.59 -2.27
CA PHE A 34 2.18 -17.94 -3.19
C PHE A 34 3.56 -17.70 -2.58
N LEU A 35 3.76 -16.55 -1.94
CA LEU A 35 5.08 -16.17 -1.45
C LEU A 35 5.39 -16.72 -0.05
N PHE A 36 4.40 -16.79 0.81
CA PHE A 36 4.58 -17.17 2.21
C PHE A 36 3.91 -18.48 2.58
N ASN A 37 3.30 -19.12 1.60
CA ASN A 37 2.60 -20.41 1.76
C ASN A 37 1.47 -20.36 2.80
N ASP A 38 0.87 -19.16 2.98
CA ASP A 38 -0.21 -18.94 3.96
C ASP A 38 -0.97 -17.68 3.58
N GLU A 39 -2.22 -17.83 3.17
CA GLU A 39 -3.07 -16.70 2.78
C GLU A 39 -3.38 -15.76 3.94
N ASP A 40 -3.19 -16.20 5.18
CA ASP A 40 -3.40 -15.36 6.35
C ASP A 40 -2.19 -14.46 6.65
N MET A 41 -1.09 -14.62 5.94
CA MET A 41 0.07 -13.74 6.05
C MET A 41 -0.16 -12.44 5.30
N MET A 42 -1.20 -11.74 5.70
CA MET A 42 -1.64 -10.48 5.12
C MET A 42 -2.12 -9.54 6.23
N ILE A 43 -1.77 -8.26 6.08
CA ILE A 43 -2.24 -7.20 6.97
C ILE A 43 -2.95 -6.17 6.08
N ARG A 44 -4.24 -5.94 6.34
CA ARG A 44 -5.01 -4.96 5.60
C ARG A 44 -5.10 -3.66 6.37
N VAL A 45 -4.73 -2.56 5.71
CA VAL A 45 -4.83 -1.20 6.25
C VAL A 45 -5.79 -0.42 5.35
N ASP A 46 -6.94 -0.04 5.88
CA ASP A 46 -7.94 0.73 5.16
C ASP A 46 -7.63 2.21 5.31
N CYS A 47 -7.06 2.82 4.26
CA CYS A 47 -6.66 4.22 4.32
C CYS A 47 -7.84 5.19 4.36
N SER A 48 -9.06 4.74 4.03
CA SER A 48 -10.24 5.59 4.18
C SER A 48 -10.53 5.90 5.65
N GLU A 49 -10.04 5.07 6.56
CA GLU A 49 -10.15 5.30 8.00
C GLU A 49 -8.97 6.10 8.56
N LEU A 50 -8.03 6.50 7.72
CA LEU A 50 -6.78 7.14 8.09
C LEU A 50 -6.65 8.54 7.48
N SER A 51 -7.76 9.23 7.31
CA SER A 51 -7.78 10.57 6.71
C SER A 51 -7.58 11.68 7.73
N GLU A 52 -7.69 11.38 8.99
CA GLU A 52 -7.68 12.38 10.06
C GLU A 52 -6.28 12.59 10.63
N LYS A 53 -6.14 13.68 11.40
CA LYS A 53 -4.89 14.13 12.01
C LYS A 53 -4.20 13.07 12.87
N TYR A 54 -4.97 12.21 13.55
CA TYR A 54 -4.40 11.21 14.46
C TYR A 54 -4.20 9.84 13.82
N ALA A 55 -4.26 9.79 12.49
CA ALA A 55 -4.12 8.54 11.75
C ALA A 55 -2.80 7.82 12.02
N VAL A 56 -1.70 8.57 12.12
CA VAL A 56 -0.39 7.96 12.39
C VAL A 56 -0.37 7.29 13.76
N SER A 57 -0.99 7.89 14.77
CA SER A 57 -1.07 7.27 16.09
C SER A 57 -1.86 5.96 16.09
N LYS A 58 -2.88 5.87 15.23
CA LYS A 58 -3.63 4.63 15.07
C LYS A 58 -2.76 3.52 14.49
N LEU A 59 -1.89 3.87 13.53
CA LEU A 59 -1.02 2.89 12.87
C LEU A 59 0.16 2.47 13.72
N LEU A 60 0.86 3.45 14.30
CA LEU A 60 2.16 3.23 14.94
C LEU A 60 2.09 3.21 16.46
N GLY A 61 0.97 3.63 17.04
CA GLY A 61 0.84 3.81 18.47
C GLY A 61 1.16 5.23 18.89
N THR A 62 0.72 5.58 20.11
CA THR A 62 0.97 6.89 20.67
C THR A 62 2.28 6.89 21.45
N THR A 63 2.78 8.10 21.73
CA THR A 63 3.99 8.27 22.55
C THR A 63 3.64 8.17 24.04
N ALA A 64 4.65 7.98 24.89
CA ALA A 64 4.49 7.92 26.33
C ALA A 64 3.79 9.17 26.85
N GLY A 65 2.87 8.96 27.79
CA GLY A 65 2.08 10.05 28.38
C GLY A 65 0.77 10.34 27.69
N TYR A 66 0.49 9.70 26.56
CA TYR A 66 -0.77 9.88 25.84
C TYR A 66 -1.67 8.66 26.03
N VAL A 67 -2.99 8.90 25.91
CA VAL A 67 -3.99 7.85 26.00
C VAL A 67 -3.76 6.81 24.89
N GLY A 68 -3.83 5.54 25.26
CA GLY A 68 -3.64 4.45 24.31
C GLY A 68 -2.20 4.00 24.12
N TYR A 69 -1.26 4.58 24.86
CA TYR A 69 0.17 4.22 24.75
C TYR A 69 0.41 2.71 24.90
N ASP A 70 -0.24 2.09 25.89
CA ASP A 70 -0.02 0.68 26.18
C ASP A 70 -0.62 -0.26 25.14
N GLU A 71 -1.59 0.22 24.37
CA GLU A 71 -2.26 -0.58 23.35
C GLU A 71 -1.40 -0.77 22.09
N GLY A 72 -0.52 0.18 21.83
CA GLY A 72 0.29 0.19 20.61
C GLY A 72 -0.52 0.57 19.38
N GLY A 73 0.09 0.44 18.20
CA GLY A 73 -0.54 0.76 16.94
C GLY A 73 -1.03 -0.48 16.22
N PHE A 74 -2.05 -0.30 15.37
CA PHE A 74 -2.61 -1.42 14.62
C PHE A 74 -1.55 -2.10 13.75
N LEU A 75 -0.84 -1.32 12.94
CA LEU A 75 0.15 -1.87 12.00
C LEU A 75 1.35 -2.46 12.73
N THR A 76 1.87 -1.74 13.71
CA THR A 76 3.05 -2.21 14.45
C THR A 76 2.77 -3.48 15.22
N ASN A 77 1.58 -3.61 15.81
CA ASN A 77 1.19 -4.82 16.51
C ASN A 77 1.07 -6.01 15.56
N GLN A 78 0.44 -5.78 14.40
CA GLN A 78 0.28 -6.85 13.41
C GLN A 78 1.62 -7.32 12.85
N LEU A 79 2.54 -6.40 12.58
CA LEU A 79 3.86 -6.74 12.05
C LEU A 79 4.69 -7.56 13.01
N GLN A 80 4.48 -7.42 14.32
CA GLN A 80 5.16 -8.24 15.31
C GLN A 80 4.74 -9.71 15.22
N TYR A 81 3.48 -9.96 14.84
CA TYR A 81 2.99 -11.33 14.65
C TYR A 81 3.23 -11.86 13.26
N LYS A 82 3.28 -10.98 12.26
CA LYS A 82 3.37 -11.35 10.85
C LYS A 82 4.49 -10.59 10.15
N PRO A 83 5.76 -10.84 10.52
CA PRO A 83 6.90 -10.10 9.94
C PRO A 83 7.13 -10.41 8.46
N TYR A 84 6.63 -11.54 7.97
CA TYR A 84 6.64 -11.93 6.55
C TYR A 84 5.21 -11.89 6.06
N SER A 85 4.79 -10.77 5.50
CA SER A 85 3.39 -10.62 5.12
C SER A 85 3.23 -9.70 3.92
N VAL A 86 2.04 -9.77 3.33
CA VAL A 86 1.59 -8.79 2.34
C VAL A 86 0.88 -7.67 3.11
N LEU A 87 1.37 -6.44 2.95
CA LEU A 87 0.73 -5.26 3.52
C LEU A 87 -0.16 -4.66 2.44
N LEU A 88 -1.47 -4.75 2.63
CA LEU A 88 -2.43 -4.18 1.70
C LEU A 88 -2.92 -2.84 2.23
N PHE A 89 -2.47 -1.76 1.60
CA PHE A 89 -2.95 -0.40 1.88
C PHE A 89 -4.06 -0.06 0.90
N ASP A 90 -5.29 -0.13 1.35
CA ASP A 90 -6.47 0.05 0.51
C ASP A 90 -6.85 1.53 0.45
N GLU A 91 -7.11 2.02 -0.77
CA GLU A 91 -7.54 3.40 -1.03
C GLU A 91 -6.53 4.44 -0.53
N VAL A 92 -5.27 4.31 -0.96
CA VAL A 92 -4.17 5.16 -0.46
C VAL A 92 -4.37 6.65 -0.74
N GLU A 93 -5.17 7.00 -1.76
CA GLU A 93 -5.44 8.42 -2.05
C GLU A 93 -6.21 9.11 -0.92
N LYS A 94 -6.84 8.35 -0.03
CA LYS A 94 -7.63 8.90 1.08
C LYS A 94 -6.82 9.08 2.36
N ALA A 95 -5.59 8.57 2.39
CA ALA A 95 -4.75 8.65 3.58
C ALA A 95 -4.32 10.09 3.87
N HIS A 96 -4.26 10.43 5.15
CA HIS A 96 -3.67 11.71 5.57
C HIS A 96 -2.22 11.79 5.08
N PRO A 97 -1.74 12.98 4.70
CA PRO A 97 -0.35 13.12 4.23
C PRO A 97 0.69 12.55 5.18
N ASP A 98 0.46 12.62 6.49
CA ASP A 98 1.41 12.06 7.47
C ASP A 98 1.50 10.53 7.38
N VAL A 99 0.41 9.88 6.99
CA VAL A 99 0.40 8.43 6.76
C VAL A 99 1.24 8.10 5.53
N LEU A 100 1.12 8.91 4.47
CA LEU A 100 1.94 8.73 3.27
C LEU A 100 3.43 8.92 3.58
N THR A 101 3.76 9.82 4.50
CA THR A 101 5.13 10.01 4.94
C THR A 101 5.67 8.75 5.64
N VAL A 102 4.85 8.12 6.49
CA VAL A 102 5.21 6.84 7.13
C VAL A 102 5.43 5.75 6.10
N MET A 103 4.54 5.68 5.11
CA MET A 103 4.67 4.71 4.02
C MET A 103 5.95 4.94 3.22
N LEU A 104 6.28 6.19 2.93
CA LEU A 104 7.51 6.52 2.23
C LEU A 104 8.74 6.08 3.01
N GLN A 105 8.74 6.28 4.32
CA GLN A 105 9.82 5.81 5.18
C GLN A 105 9.94 4.29 5.12
N MET A 106 8.81 3.58 5.17
CA MET A 106 8.78 2.13 5.04
C MET A 106 9.38 1.66 3.72
N LEU A 107 8.99 2.31 2.62
CA LEU A 107 9.48 1.95 1.29
C LEU A 107 10.96 2.28 1.12
N ASP A 108 11.44 3.31 1.79
CA ASP A 108 12.80 3.81 1.64
C ASP A 108 13.77 3.04 2.55
N ASP A 109 13.41 2.88 3.81
CA ASP A 109 14.29 2.33 4.84
C ASP A 109 14.01 0.87 5.17
N GLY A 110 12.86 0.34 4.76
CA GLY A 110 12.45 -1.02 5.09
C GLY A 110 12.08 -1.19 6.55
N ARG A 111 11.78 -0.10 7.24
CA ARG A 111 11.42 -0.13 8.67
C ARG A 111 10.61 1.10 9.05
N ILE A 112 9.87 0.96 10.12
CA ILE A 112 9.12 2.06 10.72
C ILE A 112 9.42 2.08 12.22
N THR A 113 9.18 3.23 12.85
CA THR A 113 9.36 3.39 14.28
C THR A 113 8.01 3.52 14.96
N SER A 114 7.75 2.67 15.94
CA SER A 114 6.49 2.72 16.70
C SER A 114 6.47 3.92 17.64
N GLY A 115 5.27 4.25 18.13
CA GLY A 115 5.10 5.29 19.16
C GLY A 115 5.87 4.99 20.45
N GLN A 116 6.19 3.73 20.68
CA GLN A 116 6.98 3.29 21.83
C GLN A 116 8.49 3.35 21.59
N GLY A 117 8.90 3.81 20.42
CA GLY A 117 10.31 3.94 20.07
C GLY A 117 10.95 2.68 19.52
N LYS A 118 10.16 1.62 19.28
CA LYS A 118 10.69 0.38 18.71
C LYS A 118 10.80 0.50 17.21
N THR A 119 11.89 -0.02 16.66
CA THR A 119 12.06 -0.15 15.21
C THR A 119 11.44 -1.47 14.77
N ILE A 120 10.53 -1.39 13.79
CA ILE A 120 9.85 -2.55 13.23
C ILE A 120 10.36 -2.79 11.81
N ASP A 121 10.89 -3.97 11.56
CA ASP A 121 11.42 -4.35 10.24
C ASP A 121 10.27 -4.67 9.29
N CYS A 122 10.27 -4.03 8.12
CA CYS A 122 9.29 -4.26 7.06
C CYS A 122 9.95 -4.79 5.78
N SER A 123 11.24 -5.08 5.82
CA SER A 123 11.98 -5.44 4.61
C SER A 123 11.54 -6.78 4.00
N ASN A 124 10.91 -7.63 4.78
CA ASN A 124 10.42 -8.94 4.33
C ASN A 124 8.95 -8.91 3.93
N CYS A 125 8.36 -7.73 3.87
CA CYS A 125 6.97 -7.56 3.46
C CYS A 125 6.89 -7.22 1.98
N ILE A 126 5.74 -7.50 1.40
CA ILE A 126 5.37 -7.02 0.07
C ILE A 126 4.29 -5.96 0.29
N VAL A 127 4.50 -4.77 -0.23
CA VAL A 127 3.54 -3.66 -0.05
C VAL A 127 2.68 -3.56 -1.29
N ILE A 128 1.38 -3.74 -1.13
CA ILE A 128 0.40 -3.55 -2.18
C ILE A 128 -0.48 -2.37 -1.79
N MET A 129 -0.54 -1.38 -2.67
CA MET A 129 -1.39 -0.21 -2.49
C MET A 129 -2.45 -0.23 -3.58
N THR A 130 -3.68 0.13 -3.23
CA THR A 130 -4.74 0.28 -4.21
C THR A 130 -5.25 1.71 -4.22
N SER A 131 -5.76 2.15 -5.36
CA SER A 131 -6.32 3.49 -5.51
C SER A 131 -7.42 3.49 -6.57
N ASN A 132 -8.42 4.34 -6.38
CA ASN A 132 -9.48 4.59 -7.34
C ASN A 132 -9.16 5.76 -8.27
N LEU A 133 -7.99 6.36 -8.15
CA LEU A 133 -7.60 7.47 -9.03
C LEU A 133 -7.61 7.01 -10.48
N GLY A 134 -8.24 7.78 -11.32
CA GLY A 134 -8.31 7.50 -12.75
C GLY A 134 -9.32 6.44 -13.15
N ALA A 135 -10.10 5.90 -12.19
CA ALA A 135 -11.07 4.85 -12.48
C ALA A 135 -12.10 5.27 -13.53
N GLU A 136 -12.50 6.55 -13.54
CA GLU A 136 -13.45 7.08 -14.52
C GLU A 136 -12.92 6.95 -15.95
N PHE A 137 -11.63 7.10 -16.15
CA PHE A 137 -11.03 6.97 -17.48
C PHE A 137 -11.00 5.50 -17.92
N ILE A 138 -10.74 4.60 -17.00
CA ILE A 138 -10.74 3.16 -17.28
C ILE A 138 -12.15 2.69 -17.64
N ASN A 139 -13.14 3.15 -16.87
CA ASN A 139 -14.54 2.74 -17.06
C ASN A 139 -15.17 3.31 -18.32
N SER A 140 -14.73 4.50 -18.74
CA SER A 140 -15.32 5.18 -19.91
C SER A 140 -14.67 4.80 -21.23
N GLN A 141 -13.48 4.18 -21.22
CA GLN A 141 -12.89 3.77 -22.49
C GLN A 141 -13.63 2.59 -23.09
N GLN A 142 -13.58 2.49 -24.41
CA GLN A 142 -14.15 1.36 -25.12
C GLN A 142 -13.15 0.22 -25.17
N GLY A 143 -13.64 -1.00 -25.03
CA GLY A 143 -12.81 -2.18 -25.03
C GLY A 143 -12.20 -2.48 -23.66
N SER A 144 -11.60 -3.65 -23.54
CA SER A 144 -11.02 -4.13 -22.29
C SER A 144 -9.54 -3.79 -22.12
N LYS A 145 -8.80 -3.70 -23.23
CA LYS A 145 -7.37 -3.40 -23.18
C LYS A 145 -7.17 -1.92 -22.86
N ILE A 146 -6.26 -1.64 -21.93
CA ILE A 146 -5.93 -0.26 -21.57
C ILE A 146 -5.16 0.39 -22.71
N GLN A 147 -5.79 1.43 -23.31
CA GLN A 147 -5.19 2.20 -24.39
C GLN A 147 -4.17 3.19 -23.82
N GLU A 148 -3.21 3.57 -24.66
CA GLU A 148 -2.17 4.52 -24.25
C GLU A 148 -2.77 5.85 -23.80
N SER A 149 -3.80 6.33 -24.49
CA SER A 149 -4.50 7.57 -24.10
C SER A 149 -5.13 7.45 -22.72
N THR A 150 -5.77 6.32 -22.43
CA THR A 150 -6.36 6.06 -21.11
C THR A 150 -5.28 6.00 -20.04
N LYS A 151 -4.19 5.31 -20.32
CA LYS A 151 -3.05 5.21 -19.40
C LYS A 151 -2.52 6.60 -19.04
N ASN A 152 -2.38 7.47 -20.04
CA ASN A 152 -1.88 8.83 -19.82
C ASN A 152 -2.81 9.64 -18.92
N LEU A 153 -4.13 9.50 -19.10
CA LEU A 153 -5.11 10.18 -18.27
C LEU A 153 -5.08 9.66 -16.83
N VAL A 154 -4.99 8.35 -16.67
CA VAL A 154 -4.92 7.73 -15.35
C VAL A 154 -3.65 8.18 -14.61
N MET A 155 -2.52 8.12 -15.28
CA MET A 155 -1.24 8.52 -14.67
C MET A 155 -1.20 10.02 -14.38
N GLY A 156 -1.89 10.83 -15.18
CA GLY A 156 -2.05 12.25 -14.90
C GLY A 156 -2.75 12.49 -13.57
N ALA A 157 -3.84 11.76 -13.32
CA ALA A 157 -4.56 11.85 -12.06
C ALA A 157 -3.69 11.42 -10.87
N VAL A 158 -2.92 10.34 -11.05
CA VAL A 158 -2.02 9.82 -10.02
C VAL A 158 -0.93 10.87 -9.68
N ARG A 159 -0.32 11.47 -10.69
CA ARG A 159 0.74 12.47 -10.49
C ARG A 159 0.24 13.75 -9.86
N GLN A 160 -1.02 14.11 -10.06
CA GLN A 160 -1.60 15.28 -9.41
C GLN A 160 -1.84 15.05 -7.92
N HIS A 161 -2.09 13.81 -7.53
CA HIS A 161 -2.46 13.49 -6.15
C HIS A 161 -1.24 13.17 -5.28
N PHE A 162 -0.30 12.40 -5.80
CA PHE A 162 0.86 11.94 -5.04
C PHE A 162 2.12 12.70 -5.43
N ARG A 163 2.98 12.92 -4.44
CA ARG A 163 4.26 13.59 -4.68
C ARG A 163 5.19 12.69 -5.51
N PRO A 164 6.06 13.29 -6.33
CA PRO A 164 7.01 12.51 -7.14
C PRO A 164 7.90 11.59 -6.32
N GLU A 165 8.38 12.01 -5.14
CA GLU A 165 9.25 11.18 -4.32
C GLU A 165 8.52 9.91 -3.85
N PHE A 166 7.22 9.99 -3.60
CA PHE A 166 6.43 8.83 -3.23
C PHE A 166 6.31 7.86 -4.40
N LEU A 167 5.94 8.39 -5.56
CA LEU A 167 5.75 7.55 -6.76
C LEU A 167 7.06 6.91 -7.20
N ASN A 168 8.17 7.60 -7.04
CA ASN A 168 9.48 7.09 -7.45
C ASN A 168 9.96 5.93 -6.58
N ARG A 169 9.41 5.76 -5.38
CA ARG A 169 9.76 4.64 -4.49
C ARG A 169 8.94 3.39 -4.76
N ILE A 170 7.86 3.52 -5.52
CA ILE A 170 7.00 2.37 -5.84
C ILE A 170 7.67 1.55 -6.93
N SER A 171 7.80 0.24 -6.69
CA SER A 171 8.48 -0.67 -7.63
C SER A 171 7.75 -0.76 -8.97
N SER A 172 6.43 -0.82 -8.94
CA SER A 172 5.63 -0.96 -10.16
C SER A 172 4.23 -0.40 -9.96
N ILE A 173 3.70 0.24 -11.01
CA ILE A 173 2.33 0.73 -11.05
C ILE A 173 1.59 -0.08 -12.12
N VAL A 174 0.49 -0.71 -11.74
CA VAL A 174 -0.27 -1.61 -12.60
C VAL A 174 -1.70 -1.09 -12.76
N ILE A 175 -2.14 -0.93 -14.00
CA ILE A 175 -3.51 -0.53 -14.31
C ILE A 175 -4.27 -1.77 -14.74
N PHE A 176 -5.33 -2.10 -13.98
CA PHE A 176 -6.16 -3.26 -14.29
C PHE A 176 -7.27 -2.87 -15.25
N ASN A 177 -7.43 -3.65 -16.29
CA ASN A 177 -8.55 -3.49 -17.23
C ASN A 177 -9.78 -4.25 -16.73
N LYS A 178 -10.89 -4.10 -17.45
CA LYS A 178 -12.15 -4.74 -17.07
C LYS A 178 -12.05 -6.27 -17.09
N LEU A 179 -11.29 -6.82 -18.02
CA LEU A 179 -11.12 -8.27 -18.15
C LEU A 179 -10.27 -8.82 -17.01
N SER A 180 -9.19 -8.13 -16.66
CA SER A 180 -8.32 -8.51 -15.55
C SER A 180 -9.09 -8.54 -14.23
N ARG A 181 -10.01 -7.58 -14.02
CA ARG A 181 -10.82 -7.54 -12.81
C ARG A 181 -11.74 -8.74 -12.70
N LYS A 182 -12.31 -9.19 -13.81
CA LYS A 182 -13.14 -10.38 -13.84
C LYS A 182 -12.34 -11.66 -13.54
N ALA A 183 -11.12 -11.74 -14.03
CA ALA A 183 -10.29 -12.92 -13.88
C ALA A 183 -9.86 -13.17 -12.42
N ILE A 184 -9.89 -12.13 -11.56
CA ILE A 184 -9.48 -12.24 -10.15
C ILE A 184 -10.59 -12.83 -9.28
N HIS A 185 -11.86 -12.64 -9.66
CA HIS A 185 -13.02 -13.11 -8.88
C HIS A 185 -13.24 -14.63 -8.94
#